data_9bbe9fee3f4233e310f90bc972fc7f38
#
_entry.id   9bbe9fee3f4233e310f90bc972fc7f38
#
_cell.length_a   1.000
_cell.length_b   1.000
_cell.length_c   1.000
_cell.angle_alpha   90.00
_cell.angle_beta   90.00
_cell.angle_gamma   90.00
#
_symmetry.space_group_name_H-M   'P 1'
#
loop_
_entity.id
_entity.type
_entity.pdbx_description
1 polymer ?
#
loop_
_entity_poly.entity_id
_entity_poly.type
_entity_poly.pdbx_seq_one_letter_code
_entity_poly.pdbx_strand_id
1 'polypeptide(L)'
;MNFDCKNTIIRHRIFKKCYKEIDKEETNRIFCRHDMGHFLDVARLMMILNVKEDLKISDDMIYATALLHDIGRHIQYRQGIGHEISSAQIAPLILDDCDFTVEEKNQIIEAILKHRDSKTSEEKNLNGLLYRADKMS
;
A
#
# COMPACT_ATOMS: atom_id res chain seq x y z
N MET A 1 -9.06 19.98 10.11
CA MET A 1 -9.65 19.74 8.82
C MET A 1 -9.44 18.30 8.38
N ASN A 2 -10.49 17.69 7.96
CA ASN A 2 -10.43 16.31 7.54
C ASN A 2 -10.11 16.22 6.06
N PHE A 3 -8.96 15.72 5.72
CA PHE A 3 -8.59 15.50 4.34
C PHE A 3 -8.96 14.08 3.94
N ASP A 4 -9.56 13.96 2.79
CA ASP A 4 -9.79 12.67 2.22
C ASP A 4 -8.48 12.19 1.59
N CYS A 5 -7.60 11.70 2.44
CA CYS A 5 -6.26 11.25 2.05
C CYS A 5 -6.32 10.17 0.98
N LYS A 6 -7.30 9.28 1.09
CA LYS A 6 -7.55 8.24 0.10
C LYS A 6 -7.75 8.85 -1.29
N ASN A 7 -8.63 9.85 -1.40
CA ASN A 7 -8.90 10.49 -2.70
C ASN A 7 -7.70 11.29 -3.19
N THR A 8 -6.95 11.92 -2.30
CA THR A 8 -5.73 12.62 -2.67
C THR A 8 -4.74 11.67 -3.34
N ILE A 9 -4.56 10.47 -2.78
CA ILE A 9 -3.68 9.46 -3.34
C ILE A 9 -4.19 8.95 -4.69
N ILE A 10 -5.46 8.56 -4.76
CA ILE A 10 -6.06 7.99 -5.98
C ILE A 10 -6.00 9.01 -7.13
N ARG A 11 -6.16 10.30 -6.84
CA ARG A 11 -6.12 11.36 -7.84
C ARG A 11 -4.72 11.86 -8.16
N HIS A 12 -3.73 11.44 -7.39
CA HIS A 12 -2.35 11.91 -7.57
C HIS A 12 -1.82 11.47 -8.93
N ARG A 13 -1.14 12.39 -9.61
CA ARG A 13 -0.62 12.15 -10.97
C ARG A 13 0.30 10.93 -11.02
N ILE A 14 1.20 10.82 -10.04
CA ILE A 14 2.15 9.70 -9.98
C ILE A 14 1.42 8.38 -9.73
N PHE A 15 0.45 8.37 -8.81
CA PHE A 15 -0.36 7.18 -8.55
C PHE A 15 -1.07 6.72 -9.82
N LYS A 16 -1.74 7.64 -10.52
CA LYS A 16 -2.47 7.31 -11.74
C LYS A 16 -1.55 6.74 -12.81
N LYS A 17 -0.36 7.33 -12.96
CA LYS A 17 0.60 6.86 -13.95
C LYS A 17 1.06 5.44 -13.63
N CYS A 18 1.46 5.19 -12.38
CA CYS A 18 1.90 3.87 -11.96
C CYS A 18 0.78 2.84 -12.09
N TYR A 19 -0.42 3.19 -11.66
CA TYR A 19 -1.59 2.32 -11.76
C TYR A 19 -1.83 1.89 -13.21
N LYS A 20 -1.75 2.84 -14.13
CA LYS A 20 -1.93 2.58 -15.57
C LYS A 20 -0.83 1.66 -16.10
N GLU A 21 0.40 1.86 -15.66
CA GLU A 21 1.53 1.03 -16.09
C GLU A 21 1.39 -0.40 -15.56
N ILE A 22 0.93 -0.58 -14.34
CA ILE A 22 0.64 -1.90 -13.79
C ILE A 22 -0.45 -2.59 -14.61
N ASP A 23 -1.51 -1.89 -14.92
CA ASP A 23 -2.62 -2.43 -15.70
C ASP A 23 -2.14 -2.92 -17.06
N LYS A 24 -1.26 -2.17 -17.73
CA LYS A 24 -0.68 -2.60 -19.01
C LYS A 24 0.08 -3.92 -18.88
N GLU A 25 0.89 -4.06 -17.82
CA GLU A 25 1.68 -5.27 -17.60
C GLU A 25 0.83 -6.46 -17.23
N GLU A 26 -0.33 -6.24 -16.62
CA GLU A 26 -1.19 -7.30 -16.11
C GLU A 26 -2.39 -7.61 -17.00
N THR A 27 -2.52 -6.95 -18.14
CA THR A 27 -3.70 -7.07 -19.01
C THR A 27 -4.04 -8.51 -19.37
N ASN A 28 -3.02 -9.35 -19.56
CA ASN A 28 -3.24 -10.75 -19.97
C ASN A 28 -3.22 -11.73 -18.80
N ARG A 29 -3.16 -11.24 -17.57
CA ARG A 29 -3.14 -12.13 -16.40
C ARG A 29 -4.56 -12.48 -15.98
N ILE A 30 -4.77 -13.75 -15.72
CA ILE A 30 -6.07 -14.27 -15.24
C ILE A 30 -6.13 -14.15 -13.71
N PHE A 31 -4.99 -14.36 -13.03
CA PHE A 31 -4.90 -14.36 -11.58
C PHE A 31 -3.96 -13.27 -11.09
N CYS A 32 -4.10 -12.89 -9.83
CA CYS A 32 -3.19 -11.97 -9.13
C CYS A 32 -3.07 -10.61 -9.82
N ARG A 33 -4.21 -10.01 -10.18
CA ARG A 33 -4.24 -8.65 -10.70
C ARG A 33 -4.21 -7.67 -9.54
N HIS A 34 -3.34 -6.67 -9.66
CA HIS A 34 -3.13 -5.66 -8.61
C HIS A 34 -3.83 -4.37 -9.01
N ASP A 35 -5.15 -4.43 -8.99
CA ASP A 35 -6.02 -3.31 -9.37
C ASP A 35 -6.63 -2.65 -8.13
N MET A 36 -7.51 -1.67 -8.37
CA MET A 36 -8.14 -0.92 -7.29
C MET A 36 -8.96 -1.84 -6.38
N GLY A 37 -9.59 -2.88 -6.96
CA GLY A 37 -10.31 -3.87 -6.17
C GLY A 37 -9.42 -4.55 -5.14
N HIS A 38 -8.23 -4.97 -5.55
CA HIS A 38 -7.25 -5.57 -4.64
C HIS A 38 -6.81 -4.56 -3.57
N PHE A 39 -6.46 -3.34 -3.97
CA PHE A 39 -5.99 -2.33 -3.02
C PHE A 39 -7.04 -2.03 -1.95
N LEU A 40 -8.31 -1.90 -2.36
CA LEU A 40 -9.40 -1.62 -1.42
C LEU A 40 -9.75 -2.83 -0.57
N ASP A 41 -9.60 -4.05 -1.08
CA ASP A 41 -9.76 -5.25 -0.29
C ASP A 41 -8.71 -5.32 0.83
N VAL A 42 -7.46 -5.02 0.50
CA VAL A 42 -6.41 -4.98 1.52
C VAL A 42 -6.73 -3.93 2.58
N ALA A 43 -7.18 -2.75 2.17
CA ALA A 43 -7.56 -1.68 3.11
C ALA A 43 -8.68 -2.15 4.03
N ARG A 44 -9.72 -2.78 3.49
CA ARG A 44 -10.85 -3.27 4.28
C ARG A 44 -10.42 -4.32 5.29
N LEU A 45 -9.59 -5.26 4.86
CA LEU A 45 -9.08 -6.31 5.77
C LEU A 45 -8.19 -5.71 6.85
N MET A 46 -7.37 -4.73 6.51
CA MET A 46 -6.56 -4.03 7.51
C MET A 46 -7.44 -3.33 8.54
N MET A 47 -8.53 -2.69 8.11
CA MET A 47 -9.44 -2.00 9.02
C MET A 47 -10.12 -2.98 9.97
N ILE A 48 -10.56 -4.14 9.47
CA ILE A 48 -11.17 -5.17 10.30
C ILE A 48 -10.17 -5.68 11.34
N LEU A 49 -8.97 -6.02 10.93
CA LEU A 49 -7.94 -6.51 11.84
C LEU A 49 -7.51 -5.45 12.84
N ASN A 50 -7.44 -4.19 12.41
CA ASN A 50 -7.10 -3.07 13.29
C ASN A 50 -8.08 -2.97 14.47
N VAL A 51 -9.36 -3.11 14.20
CA VAL A 51 -10.40 -3.10 15.25
C VAL A 51 -10.29 -4.35 16.13
N LYS A 52 -10.17 -5.53 15.51
CA LYS A 52 -10.12 -6.79 16.25
C LYS A 52 -8.90 -6.88 17.18
N GLU A 53 -7.78 -6.33 16.75
CA GLU A 53 -6.53 -6.39 17.53
C GLU A 53 -6.29 -5.13 18.35
N ASP A 54 -7.19 -4.16 18.28
CA ASP A 54 -7.14 -2.91 19.04
C ASP A 54 -5.82 -2.16 18.86
N LEU A 55 -5.36 -2.06 17.61
CA LEU A 55 -4.09 -1.42 17.29
C LEU A 55 -4.17 0.10 17.22
N LYS A 56 -5.38 0.64 16.98
CA LYS A 56 -5.66 2.09 16.95
C LYS A 56 -4.88 2.85 15.90
N ILE A 57 -4.63 2.22 14.78
CA ILE A 57 -4.00 2.86 13.63
C ILE A 57 -5.09 3.65 12.88
N SER A 58 -4.76 4.86 12.43
CA SER A 58 -5.75 5.72 11.76
C SER A 58 -6.16 5.15 10.40
N ASP A 59 -7.41 5.44 10.00
CA ASP A 59 -7.93 5.02 8.71
C ASP A 59 -7.08 5.58 7.57
N ASP A 60 -6.61 6.83 7.69
CA ASP A 60 -5.80 7.46 6.66
C ASP A 60 -4.50 6.71 6.43
N MET A 61 -3.83 6.28 7.49
CA MET A 61 -2.61 5.49 7.35
C MET A 61 -2.88 4.13 6.73
N ILE A 62 -4.00 3.51 7.08
CA ILE A 62 -4.41 2.23 6.52
C ILE A 62 -4.66 2.36 5.02
N TYR A 63 -5.46 3.34 4.60
CA TYR A 63 -5.72 3.55 3.18
C TYR A 63 -4.45 3.88 2.40
N ALA A 64 -3.60 4.75 2.93
CA ALA A 64 -2.35 5.09 2.27
C ALA A 64 -1.46 3.86 2.08
N THR A 65 -1.32 3.05 3.12
CA THR A 65 -0.50 1.85 3.08
C THR A 65 -1.04 0.85 2.06
N ALA A 66 -2.35 0.60 2.09
CA ALA A 66 -2.99 -0.35 1.18
C ALA A 66 -2.88 0.10 -0.28
N LEU A 67 -3.14 1.38 -0.55
CA LEU A 67 -3.10 1.91 -1.91
C LEU A 67 -1.69 1.90 -2.50
N LEU A 68 -0.68 2.04 -1.67
CA LEU A 68 0.69 2.23 -2.15
C LEU A 68 1.57 0.97 -2.07
N HIS A 69 1.13 -0.08 -1.38
CA HIS A 69 2.01 -1.23 -1.13
C HIS A 69 2.44 -1.97 -2.41
N ASP A 70 1.64 -1.92 -3.46
CA ASP A 70 1.94 -2.60 -4.72
C ASP A 70 2.16 -1.65 -5.89
N ILE A 71 2.26 -0.34 -5.62
CA ILE A 71 2.27 0.67 -6.68
C ILE A 71 3.52 0.60 -7.59
N GLY A 72 4.54 -0.12 -7.17
CA GLY A 72 5.77 -0.32 -7.94
C GLY A 72 5.84 -1.62 -8.73
N ARG A 73 4.74 -2.38 -8.84
CA ARG A 73 4.77 -3.68 -9.50
C ARG A 73 5.18 -3.64 -10.96
N HIS A 74 4.86 -2.58 -11.68
CA HIS A 74 5.26 -2.44 -13.08
C HIS A 74 6.79 -2.43 -13.22
N ILE A 75 7.49 -1.89 -12.24
CA ILE A 75 8.96 -1.89 -12.22
C ILE A 75 9.49 -3.30 -12.01
N GLN A 76 8.84 -4.09 -11.14
CA GLN A 76 9.23 -5.48 -10.95
C GLN A 76 9.10 -6.28 -12.24
N TYR A 77 7.99 -6.10 -12.96
CA TYR A 77 7.77 -6.82 -14.22
C TYR A 77 8.80 -6.45 -15.29
N ARG A 78 9.23 -5.19 -15.33
CA ARG A 78 10.13 -4.69 -16.38
C ARG A 78 11.60 -4.80 -16.04
N GLN A 79 11.95 -4.63 -14.75
CA GLN A 79 13.36 -4.51 -14.34
C GLN A 79 13.77 -5.55 -13.31
N GLY A 80 12.85 -6.38 -12.83
CA GLY A 80 13.17 -7.41 -11.84
C GLY A 80 13.41 -6.89 -10.43
N ILE A 81 13.16 -5.60 -10.16
CA ILE A 81 13.29 -5.03 -8.82
C ILE A 81 12.05 -5.41 -8.02
N GLY A 82 12.25 -5.97 -6.82
CA GLY A 82 11.13 -6.36 -5.97
C GLY A 82 10.15 -5.23 -5.74
N HIS A 83 8.84 -5.52 -5.84
CA HIS A 83 7.82 -4.46 -5.75
C HIS A 83 7.75 -3.82 -4.37
N GLU A 84 8.21 -4.50 -3.32
CA GLU A 84 8.29 -3.91 -1.99
C GLU A 84 9.32 -2.77 -1.98
N ILE A 85 10.40 -2.91 -2.74
CA ILE A 85 11.46 -1.90 -2.85
C ILE A 85 10.99 -0.74 -3.73
N SER A 86 10.50 -1.04 -4.94
CA SER A 86 10.06 0.00 -5.87
C SER A 86 8.86 0.77 -5.34
N SER A 87 7.91 0.08 -4.69
CA SER A 87 6.77 0.76 -4.07
C SER A 87 7.21 1.68 -2.94
N ALA A 88 8.16 1.24 -2.11
CA ALA A 88 8.70 2.08 -1.03
C ALA A 88 9.45 3.30 -1.57
N GLN A 89 10.04 3.21 -2.77
CA GLN A 89 10.70 4.34 -3.40
C GLN A 89 9.72 5.33 -4.03
N ILE A 90 8.60 4.85 -4.54
CA ILE A 90 7.56 5.69 -5.16
C ILE A 90 6.70 6.37 -4.10
N ALA A 91 6.39 5.68 -3.02
CA ALA A 91 5.46 6.15 -1.99
C ALA A 91 5.75 7.57 -1.47
N PRO A 92 7.02 7.96 -1.17
CA PRO A 92 7.30 9.31 -0.69
C PRO A 92 6.86 10.40 -1.66
N LEU A 93 6.95 10.15 -2.96
CA LEU A 93 6.58 11.13 -3.98
C LEU A 93 5.08 11.46 -3.93
N ILE A 94 4.28 10.53 -3.45
CA ILE A 94 2.84 10.70 -3.31
C ILE A 94 2.51 11.18 -1.90
N LEU A 95 3.13 10.57 -0.88
CA LEU A 95 2.87 10.90 0.52
C LEU A 95 3.24 12.34 0.88
N ASP A 96 4.25 12.90 0.19
CA ASP A 96 4.65 14.29 0.43
C ASP A 96 3.54 15.29 0.08
N ASP A 97 2.59 14.89 -0.75
CA ASP A 97 1.43 15.72 -1.09
C ASP A 97 0.22 15.41 -0.22
N CYS A 98 0.37 14.55 0.76
CA CYS A 98 -0.66 14.22 1.75
C CYS A 98 -0.32 14.85 3.09
N ASP A 99 -1.31 14.94 3.96
CA ASP A 99 -1.17 15.60 5.26
C ASP A 99 -0.73 14.62 6.35
N PHE A 100 0.41 13.96 6.13
CA PHE A 100 1.01 13.08 7.13
C PHE A 100 2.22 13.71 7.78
N THR A 101 2.46 13.39 9.05
CA THR A 101 3.73 13.75 9.69
C THR A 101 4.88 12.94 9.10
N VAL A 102 6.10 13.39 9.32
CA VAL A 102 7.29 12.65 8.88
C VAL A 102 7.29 11.24 9.47
N GLU A 103 6.93 11.13 10.74
CA GLU A 103 6.88 9.84 11.43
C GLU A 103 5.86 8.90 10.81
N GLU A 104 4.66 9.42 10.50
CA GLU A 104 3.62 8.62 9.85
C GLU A 104 4.05 8.16 8.46
N LYS A 105 4.68 9.03 7.69
CA LYS A 105 5.22 8.66 6.37
C LYS A 105 6.25 7.53 6.50
N ASN A 106 7.13 7.65 7.47
CA ASN A 106 8.16 6.63 7.69
C ASN A 106 7.56 5.28 8.07
N GLN A 107 6.51 5.28 8.89
CA GLN A 107 5.80 4.06 9.26
C GLN A 107 5.14 3.40 8.05
N ILE A 108 4.53 4.21 7.19
CA ILE A 108 3.89 3.70 5.95
C ILE A 108 4.95 3.09 5.03
N ILE A 109 6.05 3.79 4.82
CA ILE A 109 7.13 3.32 3.94
C ILE A 109 7.75 2.04 4.49
N GLU A 110 7.97 1.97 5.80
CA GLU A 110 8.49 0.75 6.42
C GLU A 110 7.57 -0.43 6.24
N ALA A 111 6.26 -0.24 6.43
CA ALA A 111 5.29 -1.31 6.24
C ALA A 111 5.32 -1.83 4.80
N ILE A 112 5.40 -0.94 3.82
CA ILE A 112 5.49 -1.30 2.41
C ILE A 112 6.76 -2.11 2.16
N LEU A 113 7.88 -1.62 2.66
CA LEU A 113 9.17 -2.28 2.45
C LEU A 113 9.21 -3.69 3.03
N LYS A 114 8.52 -3.92 4.14
CA LYS A 114 8.53 -5.19 4.86
C LYS A 114 7.37 -6.12 4.52
N HIS A 115 6.47 -5.74 3.61
CA HIS A 115 5.23 -6.52 3.44
C HIS A 115 5.45 -7.91 2.82
N ARG A 116 6.64 -8.21 2.32
CA ARG A 116 6.98 -9.53 1.84
C ARG A 116 7.83 -10.34 2.82
N ASP A 117 8.22 -9.74 3.94
CA ASP A 117 9.06 -10.40 4.94
C ASP A 117 8.17 -11.13 5.95
N SER A 118 8.22 -12.46 5.93
CA SER A 118 7.39 -13.30 6.82
C SER A 118 7.66 -13.05 8.31
N LYS A 119 8.80 -12.48 8.65
CA LYS A 119 9.12 -12.13 10.04
C LYS A 119 8.20 -11.05 10.59
N THR A 120 7.53 -10.29 9.71
CA THR A 120 6.57 -9.26 10.11
C THR A 120 5.19 -9.80 10.46
N SER A 121 4.91 -11.06 10.16
CA SER A 121 3.56 -11.64 10.18
C SER A 121 2.82 -11.46 11.50
N GLU A 122 3.52 -11.48 12.63
CA GLU A 122 2.88 -11.39 13.96
C GLU A 122 3.10 -10.06 14.64
N GLU A 123 3.72 -9.09 13.98
CA GLU A 123 3.92 -7.77 14.59
C GLU A 123 2.59 -7.05 14.80
N LYS A 124 2.44 -6.45 15.98
CA LYS A 124 1.22 -5.73 16.38
C LYS A 124 1.34 -4.25 16.04
N ASN A 125 1.59 -3.96 14.78
CA ASN A 125 1.77 -2.62 14.26
C ASN A 125 1.35 -2.59 12.79
N LEU A 126 1.59 -1.47 12.12
CA LEU A 126 1.21 -1.30 10.72
C LEU A 126 1.90 -2.34 9.82
N ASN A 127 3.15 -2.69 10.11
CA ASN A 127 3.89 -3.68 9.33
C ASN A 127 3.17 -5.03 9.33
N GLY A 128 2.85 -5.55 10.49
CA GLY A 128 2.16 -6.83 10.62
C GLY A 128 0.74 -6.77 10.09
N LEU A 129 0.07 -5.64 10.29
CA LEU A 129 -1.29 -5.43 9.82
C LEU A 129 -1.36 -5.55 8.28
N LEU A 130 -0.47 -4.87 7.58
CA LEU A 130 -0.40 -4.96 6.12
C LEU A 130 -0.06 -6.38 5.68
N TYR A 131 0.93 -6.99 6.30
CA TYR A 131 1.34 -8.35 5.94
C TYR A 131 0.16 -9.32 6.03
N ARG A 132 -0.55 -9.32 7.16
CA ARG A 132 -1.66 -10.26 7.37
C ARG A 132 -2.81 -9.99 6.40
N ALA A 133 -3.17 -8.73 6.21
CA ALA A 133 -4.28 -8.37 5.32
C ALA A 133 -3.96 -8.75 3.87
N ASP A 134 -2.75 -8.51 3.42
CA ASP A 134 -2.34 -8.83 2.05
C ASP A 134 -2.40 -10.34 1.80
N LYS A 135 -2.00 -11.14 2.79
CA LYS A 135 -2.06 -12.60 2.66
C LYS A 135 -3.49 -13.13 2.66
N MET A 136 -4.43 -12.41 3.26
CA MET A 136 -5.83 -12.80 3.29
C MET A 136 -6.61 -12.40 2.04
N SER A 137 -6.09 -11.47 1.29
CA SER A 137 -6.79 -10.94 0.11
C SER A 137 -6.63 -11.81 -1.13
#